data_18038ef5bc4baa1ccf96c98f1e13b1ee
#
_entry.id   18038ef5bc4baa1ccf96c98f1e13b1ee
#
_cell.length_a   1.000
_cell.length_b   1.000
_cell.length_c   1.000
_cell.angle_alpha   90.00
_cell.angle_beta   90.00
_cell.angle_gamma   90.00
#
_symmetry.space_group_name_H-M   'P 1'
#
loop_
_entity.id
_entity.type
_entity.pdbx_description
1 polymer ?
#
loop_
_entity_poly.entity_id
_entity_poly.type
_entity_poly.pdbx_seq_one_letter_code
_entity_poly.pdbx_strand_id
1 'polypeptide(L)'
;MSTGTYAIEFYTQYYANNKWNTASSTKSRENFTIVKKAVGLNGISLVDGNGQKVTGVTIEKQENAAAFYDVQFNPQNTTVNREVTVISANNNIVEAEDLAGTVGIYPVNYGKTTVTVEVSGKKTAINVFVPNPNSSNVIDLFSDVNTGDWFLDYVQYAYDKGIMKGVGNYRFAPNEPLTRAQIAQILYAQAGSPAVSGEMKFTDVAQGSWYYNAVLWASQNGIVTGYANGMFRPNTNITREQLARMLYAHAGTPAVSGDLNNFADGAKVSNWAKDAVIWAKEKGIIKGKTVNGKLCIDPQGNATRAEAATMMKNYLG
;
A
#
# COMPACT_ATOMS: atom_id res chain seq x y z
N MET A 1 -40.39 -0.19 20.01
CA MET A 1 -41.58 0.53 20.55
C MET A 1 -41.62 1.90 19.90
N SER A 2 -42.83 2.36 19.54
CA SER A 2 -43.01 3.71 19.03
C SER A 2 -42.81 4.74 20.15
N THR A 3 -42.34 5.94 19.79
CA THR A 3 -42.27 7.06 20.75
C THR A 3 -43.67 7.61 20.98
N GLY A 4 -43.99 8.04 22.21
CA GLY A 4 -45.28 8.59 22.57
C GLY A 4 -45.50 8.62 24.07
N THR A 5 -46.61 9.23 24.47
CA THR A 5 -47.07 9.23 25.88
C THR A 5 -48.06 8.10 26.06
N TYR A 6 -47.81 7.26 27.06
CA TYR A 6 -48.61 6.10 27.40
C TYR A 6 -49.11 6.26 28.85
N ALA A 7 -50.20 5.53 29.14
CA ALA A 7 -50.71 5.49 30.50
C ALA A 7 -50.87 4.01 30.94
N ILE A 8 -50.56 3.75 32.20
CA ILE A 8 -50.81 2.49 32.86
C ILE A 8 -51.88 2.74 33.89
N GLU A 9 -52.98 1.97 33.83
CA GLU A 9 -54.02 1.96 34.83
C GLU A 9 -53.76 0.82 35.83
N PHE A 10 -53.70 1.15 37.09
CA PHE A 10 -53.57 0.20 38.19
C PHE A 10 -54.89 0.15 38.92
N TYR A 11 -55.27 -1.02 39.35
CA TYR A 11 -56.47 -1.22 40.19
C TYR A 11 -56.27 -2.39 41.14
N THR A 12 -56.83 -2.29 42.32
CA THR A 12 -56.84 -3.40 43.28
C THR A 12 -58.01 -4.30 42.97
N GLN A 13 -57.79 -5.62 42.95
CA GLN A 13 -58.84 -6.64 42.89
C GLN A 13 -58.93 -7.36 44.20
N TYR A 14 -60.15 -7.71 44.61
CA TYR A 14 -60.39 -8.55 45.74
C TYR A 14 -61.31 -9.71 45.31
N TYR A 15 -61.15 -10.85 45.99
CA TYR A 15 -61.96 -12.03 45.71
C TYR A 15 -63.13 -12.13 46.72
N ALA A 16 -64.35 -12.06 46.20
CA ALA A 16 -65.54 -12.24 47.01
C ALA A 16 -66.70 -12.85 46.15
N ASN A 17 -67.56 -13.61 46.77
CA ASN A 17 -68.70 -14.28 46.12
C ASN A 17 -68.25 -15.14 44.92
N ASN A 18 -67.20 -15.91 45.11
CA ASN A 18 -66.57 -16.78 44.10
C ASN A 18 -66.09 -16.06 42.78
N LYS A 19 -65.81 -14.78 42.83
CA LYS A 19 -65.28 -14.03 41.68
C LYS A 19 -64.32 -12.91 42.12
N TRP A 20 -63.45 -12.52 41.19
CA TRP A 20 -62.60 -11.34 41.30
C TRP A 20 -63.40 -10.08 41.04
N ASN A 21 -63.30 -9.10 41.92
CA ASN A 21 -63.96 -7.81 41.81
C ASN A 21 -62.90 -6.70 41.86
N THR A 22 -63.08 -5.66 41.04
CA THR A 22 -62.23 -4.49 41.05
C THR A 22 -62.74 -3.46 42.01
N ALA A 23 -61.91 -3.01 42.96
CA ALA A 23 -62.25 -1.91 43.85
C ALA A 23 -62.22 -0.58 43.10
N SER A 24 -63.40 0.02 42.85
CA SER A 24 -63.50 1.27 42.07
C SER A 24 -62.77 2.46 42.71
N SER A 25 -62.57 2.43 44.01
CA SER A 25 -61.86 3.50 44.75
C SER A 25 -60.32 3.42 44.65
N THR A 26 -59.76 2.37 44.03
CA THR A 26 -58.32 2.12 43.97
C THR A 26 -57.72 2.22 42.57
N LYS A 27 -58.49 2.79 41.62
CA LYS A 27 -57.94 3.06 40.30
C LYS A 27 -56.95 4.21 40.35
N SER A 28 -55.73 3.96 39.95
CA SER A 28 -54.71 4.97 39.75
C SER A 28 -54.23 4.92 38.28
N ARG A 29 -53.98 6.07 37.72
CA ARG A 29 -53.45 6.19 36.37
C ARG A 29 -52.18 6.98 36.38
N GLU A 30 -51.09 6.34 35.93
CA GLU A 30 -49.81 6.98 35.75
C GLU A 30 -49.47 7.15 34.28
N ASN A 31 -49.03 8.34 33.94
CA ASN A 31 -48.57 8.64 32.59
C ASN A 31 -47.06 8.50 32.52
N PHE A 32 -46.59 7.88 31.48
CA PHE A 32 -45.15 7.82 31.17
C PHE A 32 -44.94 8.08 29.69
N THR A 33 -43.78 8.65 29.37
CA THR A 33 -43.42 8.96 28.00
C THR A 33 -42.24 8.07 27.58
N ILE A 34 -42.39 7.36 26.48
CA ILE A 34 -41.33 6.64 25.83
C ILE A 34 -40.63 7.64 24.91
N VAL A 35 -39.37 7.93 25.19
CA VAL A 35 -38.50 8.77 24.36
C VAL A 35 -37.44 7.90 23.69
N LYS A 36 -37.09 8.20 22.45
CA LYS A 36 -36.01 7.53 21.77
C LYS A 36 -34.71 7.95 22.48
N LYS A 37 -33.94 6.97 23.01
CA LYS A 37 -32.63 7.25 23.59
C LYS A 37 -31.73 7.88 22.55
N ALA A 38 -31.10 9.00 22.87
CA ALA A 38 -30.10 9.63 22.02
C ALA A 38 -28.90 8.69 21.88
N VAL A 39 -28.49 8.39 20.65
CA VAL A 39 -27.30 7.61 20.32
C VAL A 39 -26.34 8.50 19.55
N GLY A 40 -25.22 8.83 20.18
CA GLY A 40 -24.20 9.67 19.58
C GLY A 40 -23.50 8.98 18.40
N LEU A 41 -22.80 9.77 17.60
CA LEU A 41 -21.95 9.30 16.51
C LEU A 41 -20.49 9.22 16.99
N ASN A 42 -19.90 8.03 16.93
CA ASN A 42 -18.49 7.81 17.27
C ASN A 42 -17.57 8.09 16.07
N GLY A 43 -18.02 7.74 14.85
CA GLY A 43 -17.27 7.94 13.63
C GLY A 43 -18.07 7.61 12.38
N ILE A 44 -17.47 7.91 11.23
CA ILE A 44 -17.95 7.55 9.90
C ILE A 44 -16.83 6.87 9.11
N SER A 45 -17.19 6.10 8.09
CA SER A 45 -16.27 5.55 7.09
C SER A 45 -16.94 5.53 5.73
N LEU A 46 -16.14 5.56 4.67
CA LEU A 46 -16.60 5.28 3.31
C LEU A 46 -16.46 3.78 3.05
N VAL A 47 -17.48 3.18 2.46
CA VAL A 47 -17.49 1.75 2.11
C VAL A 47 -17.90 1.57 0.65
N ASP A 48 -17.37 0.52 0.02
CA ASP A 48 -17.79 0.10 -1.31
C ASP A 48 -19.14 -0.66 -1.29
N GLY A 49 -19.62 -1.06 -2.47
CA GLY A 49 -20.86 -1.82 -2.62
C GLY A 49 -20.89 -3.18 -1.89
N ASN A 50 -19.72 -3.66 -1.40
CA ASN A 50 -19.61 -4.87 -0.57
C ASN A 50 -19.52 -4.55 0.93
N GLY A 51 -19.61 -3.27 1.30
CA GLY A 51 -19.48 -2.81 2.68
C GLY A 51 -18.03 -2.78 3.20
N GLN A 52 -17.02 -2.90 2.33
CA GLN A 52 -15.62 -2.83 2.72
C GLN A 52 -15.15 -1.37 2.79
N LYS A 53 -14.41 -1.04 3.85
CA LYS A 53 -13.88 0.30 4.06
C LYS A 53 -12.87 0.66 2.97
N VAL A 54 -13.05 1.85 2.39
CA VAL A 54 -12.19 2.40 1.34
C VAL A 54 -11.48 3.66 1.85
N THR A 55 -10.18 3.74 1.56
CA THR A 55 -9.31 4.89 1.93
C THR A 55 -8.58 5.49 0.72
N GLY A 56 -8.69 4.85 -0.44
CA GLY A 56 -8.10 5.34 -1.67
C GLY A 56 -8.78 4.72 -2.90
N VAL A 57 -8.81 5.47 -3.99
CA VAL A 57 -9.36 5.05 -5.27
C VAL A 57 -8.51 5.58 -6.43
N THR A 58 -8.40 4.78 -7.48
CA THR A 58 -7.87 5.20 -8.78
C THR A 58 -9.03 5.25 -9.77
N ILE A 59 -9.21 6.40 -10.42
CA ILE A 59 -10.27 6.62 -11.41
C ILE A 59 -9.61 7.03 -12.72
N GLU A 60 -9.70 6.18 -13.74
CA GLU A 60 -9.23 6.55 -15.08
C GLU A 60 -10.11 7.67 -15.65
N LYS A 61 -9.45 8.68 -16.25
CA LYS A 61 -10.19 9.78 -16.87
C LYS A 61 -10.75 9.33 -18.22
N GLN A 62 -12.05 9.09 -18.23
CA GLN A 62 -12.82 8.77 -19.44
C GLN A 62 -14.23 9.38 -19.32
N GLU A 63 -14.96 9.42 -20.40
CA GLU A 63 -16.34 9.92 -20.41
C GLU A 63 -17.21 9.12 -19.43
N ASN A 64 -17.97 9.84 -18.60
CA ASN A 64 -18.85 9.29 -17.55
C ASN A 64 -18.13 8.45 -16.47
N ALA A 65 -16.81 8.59 -16.31
CA ALA A 65 -16.10 7.96 -15.22
C ALA A 65 -16.54 8.54 -13.87
N ALA A 66 -16.83 7.68 -12.91
CA ALA A 66 -17.15 8.06 -11.53
C ALA A 66 -16.84 6.92 -10.58
N ALA A 67 -16.70 7.25 -9.30
CA ALA A 67 -16.65 6.27 -8.20
C ALA A 67 -17.70 6.66 -7.15
N PHE A 68 -18.34 5.64 -6.55
CA PHE A 68 -19.42 5.84 -5.58
C PHE A 68 -19.14 5.05 -4.31
N TYR A 69 -19.32 5.69 -3.15
CA TYR A 69 -19.08 5.10 -1.84
C TYR A 69 -20.15 5.51 -0.85
N ASP A 70 -20.67 4.56 -0.09
CA ASP A 70 -21.67 4.83 0.92
C ASP A 70 -21.03 5.33 2.21
N VAL A 71 -21.70 6.26 2.88
CA VAL A 71 -21.29 6.75 4.20
C VAL A 71 -21.83 5.79 5.26
N GLN A 72 -20.94 5.02 5.88
CA GLN A 72 -21.29 4.14 6.97
C GLN A 72 -21.11 4.83 8.32
N PHE A 73 -22.13 4.76 9.17
CA PHE A 73 -22.16 5.38 10.50
C PHE A 73 -21.78 4.39 11.59
N ASN A 74 -21.03 4.84 12.57
CA ASN A 74 -20.68 4.03 13.75
C ASN A 74 -21.11 4.77 15.05
N PRO A 75 -22.12 4.29 15.79
CA PRO A 75 -22.97 3.14 15.45
C PRO A 75 -24.01 3.46 14.35
N GLN A 76 -24.46 2.45 13.61
CA GLN A 76 -25.44 2.62 12.51
C GLN A 76 -26.80 3.17 12.97
N ASN A 77 -27.19 2.90 14.22
CA ASN A 77 -28.45 3.37 14.83
C ASN A 77 -28.32 4.75 15.46
N THR A 78 -27.31 5.53 15.10
CA THR A 78 -27.13 6.91 15.59
C THR A 78 -28.38 7.76 15.36
N THR A 79 -28.66 8.69 16.29
CA THR A 79 -29.79 9.61 16.20
C THR A 79 -29.37 11.03 15.86
N VAL A 80 -28.08 11.26 15.58
CA VAL A 80 -27.60 12.58 15.14
C VAL A 80 -28.13 12.95 13.75
N ASN A 81 -28.07 14.23 13.41
CA ASN A 81 -28.30 14.68 12.04
C ASN A 81 -27.29 13.98 11.10
N ARG A 82 -27.78 13.39 10.02
CA ARG A 82 -27.00 12.65 9.03
C ARG A 82 -26.69 13.49 7.78
N GLU A 83 -26.79 14.80 7.87
CA GLU A 83 -26.40 15.66 6.78
C GLU A 83 -24.91 15.44 6.47
N VAL A 84 -24.65 15.08 5.23
CA VAL A 84 -23.30 14.75 4.74
C VAL A 84 -22.75 15.98 4.02
N THR A 85 -21.56 16.39 4.40
CA THR A 85 -20.79 17.41 3.68
C THR A 85 -19.62 16.73 2.97
N VAL A 86 -19.50 16.94 1.65
CA VAL A 86 -18.43 16.41 0.82
C VAL A 86 -17.57 17.54 0.29
N ILE A 87 -16.26 17.45 0.48
CA ILE A 87 -15.30 18.49 0.08
C ILE A 87 -14.14 17.85 -0.68
N SER A 88 -13.98 18.20 -1.95
CA SER A 88 -12.76 17.95 -2.69
C SER A 88 -11.70 18.96 -2.30
N ALA A 89 -10.48 18.50 -2.00
CA ALA A 89 -9.35 19.39 -1.74
C ALA A 89 -8.85 20.12 -3.00
N ASN A 90 -9.21 19.60 -4.20
CA ASN A 90 -8.91 20.23 -5.48
C ASN A 90 -9.95 19.86 -6.55
N ASN A 91 -10.92 20.75 -6.75
CA ASN A 91 -11.98 20.58 -7.75
C ASN A 91 -11.48 20.59 -9.21
N ASN A 92 -10.26 21.08 -9.46
CA ASN A 92 -9.66 20.96 -10.80
C ASN A 92 -9.20 19.52 -11.10
N ILE A 93 -9.07 18.64 -10.11
CA ILE A 93 -8.71 17.25 -10.27
C ILE A 93 -9.94 16.34 -10.19
N VAL A 94 -10.75 16.50 -9.15
CA VAL A 94 -12.02 15.81 -9.01
C VAL A 94 -13.10 16.73 -8.44
N GLU A 95 -14.32 16.60 -8.93
CA GLU A 95 -15.52 17.06 -8.27
C GLU A 95 -16.10 15.94 -7.42
N ALA A 96 -16.73 16.29 -6.30
CA ALA A 96 -17.37 15.33 -5.42
C ALA A 96 -18.61 15.93 -4.77
N GLU A 97 -19.66 15.09 -4.61
CA GLU A 97 -20.93 15.51 -4.05
C GLU A 97 -21.56 14.42 -3.18
N ASP A 98 -22.54 14.82 -2.36
CA ASP A 98 -23.41 13.91 -1.62
C ASP A 98 -24.66 13.56 -2.44
N LEU A 99 -24.89 12.31 -2.67
CA LEU A 99 -26.07 11.74 -3.33
C LEU A 99 -26.93 11.03 -2.29
N ALA A 100 -27.45 11.77 -1.31
CA ALA A 100 -28.29 11.25 -0.23
C ALA A 100 -27.62 10.13 0.62
N GLY A 101 -26.36 10.34 1.00
CA GLY A 101 -25.58 9.40 1.82
C GLY A 101 -24.61 8.53 1.02
N THR A 102 -24.63 8.63 -0.31
CA THR A 102 -23.62 8.07 -1.20
C THR A 102 -22.75 9.19 -1.75
N VAL A 103 -21.45 9.08 -1.62
CA VAL A 103 -20.48 10.07 -2.13
C VAL A 103 -20.15 9.73 -3.57
N GLY A 104 -20.49 10.63 -4.50
CA GLY A 104 -20.06 10.60 -5.89
C GLY A 104 -18.72 11.32 -6.07
N ILE A 105 -17.78 10.75 -6.81
CA ILE A 105 -16.46 11.32 -7.13
C ILE A 105 -16.24 11.25 -8.63
N TYR A 106 -16.01 12.40 -9.27
CA TYR A 106 -15.95 12.55 -10.72
C TYR A 106 -14.58 13.11 -11.15
N PRO A 107 -13.81 12.43 -12.00
CA PRO A 107 -12.51 12.90 -12.45
C PRO A 107 -12.68 14.08 -13.43
N VAL A 108 -12.07 15.22 -13.10
CA VAL A 108 -12.04 16.43 -13.95
C VAL A 108 -10.72 16.50 -14.72
N ASN A 109 -9.59 16.27 -14.01
CA ASN A 109 -8.27 16.27 -14.62
C ASN A 109 -7.33 15.28 -13.94
N TYR A 110 -6.18 15.05 -14.55
CA TYR A 110 -5.15 14.17 -14.01
C TYR A 110 -4.55 14.71 -12.72
N GLY A 111 -4.12 13.82 -11.82
CA GLY A 111 -3.44 14.18 -10.58
C GLY A 111 -3.93 13.45 -9.36
N LYS A 112 -3.51 13.92 -8.20
CA LYS A 112 -3.86 13.37 -6.88
C LYS A 112 -4.54 14.42 -6.03
N THR A 113 -5.57 14.02 -5.32
CA THR A 113 -6.28 14.87 -4.37
C THR A 113 -6.92 14.01 -3.28
N THR A 114 -7.59 14.67 -2.33
CA THR A 114 -8.32 14.02 -1.26
C THR A 114 -9.73 14.54 -1.24
N VAL A 115 -10.70 13.66 -1.08
CA VAL A 115 -12.10 13.99 -0.81
C VAL A 115 -12.38 13.73 0.67
N THR A 116 -12.80 14.74 1.38
CA THR A 116 -13.17 14.68 2.80
C THR A 116 -14.68 14.67 2.94
N VAL A 117 -15.18 13.77 3.79
CA VAL A 117 -16.59 13.65 4.14
C VAL A 117 -16.75 13.94 5.62
N GLU A 118 -17.72 14.80 5.95
CA GLU A 118 -18.02 15.19 7.31
C GLU A 118 -19.51 14.99 7.63
N VAL A 119 -19.80 14.48 8.82
CA VAL A 119 -21.13 14.35 9.38
C VAL A 119 -21.08 14.67 10.87
N SER A 120 -21.82 15.69 11.33
CA SER A 120 -21.87 16.06 12.77
C SER A 120 -20.50 16.15 13.42
N GLY A 121 -19.51 16.78 12.73
CA GLY A 121 -18.14 16.97 13.21
C GLY A 121 -17.23 15.74 13.16
N LYS A 122 -17.72 14.58 12.67
CA LYS A 122 -16.90 13.40 12.40
C LYS A 122 -16.46 13.40 10.96
N LYS A 123 -15.17 13.13 10.71
CA LYS A 123 -14.57 13.18 9.38
C LYS A 123 -13.99 11.84 8.96
N THR A 124 -14.06 11.56 7.68
CA THR A 124 -13.29 10.54 6.99
C THR A 124 -12.78 11.10 5.68
N ALA A 125 -11.77 10.50 5.09
CA ALA A 125 -11.21 10.96 3.82
C ALA A 125 -10.85 9.78 2.92
N ILE A 126 -10.91 10.01 1.62
CA ILE A 126 -10.46 9.09 0.58
C ILE A 126 -9.43 9.79 -0.31
N ASN A 127 -8.29 9.15 -0.53
CA ASN A 127 -7.30 9.62 -1.48
C ASN A 127 -7.73 9.24 -2.89
N VAL A 128 -7.75 10.21 -3.80
CA VAL A 128 -8.15 10.01 -5.19
C VAL A 128 -6.95 10.22 -6.10
N PHE A 129 -6.72 9.26 -6.97
CA PHE A 129 -5.71 9.34 -8.02
C PHE A 129 -6.38 9.21 -9.39
N VAL A 130 -6.13 10.21 -10.26
CA VAL A 130 -6.52 10.20 -11.67
C VAL A 130 -5.24 10.11 -12.50
N PRO A 131 -4.87 8.90 -12.99
CA PRO A 131 -3.60 8.67 -13.67
C PRO A 131 -3.54 9.35 -15.02
N ASN A 132 -2.35 9.89 -15.39
CA ASN A 132 -2.08 10.40 -16.72
C ASN A 132 -1.20 9.39 -17.50
N PRO A 133 -1.78 8.55 -18.37
CA PRO A 133 -1.04 7.51 -19.08
C PRO A 133 -0.03 8.07 -20.10
N ASN A 134 -0.15 9.34 -20.46
CA ASN A 134 0.74 10.02 -21.41
C ASN A 134 1.86 10.82 -20.73
N SER A 135 1.91 10.84 -19.39
CA SER A 135 2.97 11.50 -18.64
C SER A 135 4.25 10.68 -18.66
N SER A 136 5.40 11.35 -18.69
CA SER A 136 6.71 10.74 -18.38
C SER A 136 7.04 10.82 -16.89
N ASN A 137 6.26 11.56 -16.10
CA ASN A 137 6.50 11.75 -14.67
C ASN A 137 5.86 10.61 -13.87
N VAL A 138 6.66 9.90 -13.07
CA VAL A 138 6.20 8.76 -12.28
C VAL A 138 5.15 9.10 -11.24
N ILE A 139 5.06 10.36 -10.77
CA ILE A 139 3.99 10.77 -9.84
C ILE A 139 2.60 10.81 -10.50
N ASP A 140 2.56 11.01 -11.81
CA ASP A 140 1.33 11.01 -12.60
C ASP A 140 0.94 9.62 -13.10
N LEU A 141 1.90 8.70 -13.08
CA LEU A 141 1.74 7.31 -13.54
C LEU A 141 1.40 6.33 -12.41
N PHE A 142 1.90 6.60 -11.20
CA PHE A 142 1.77 5.66 -10.09
C PHE A 142 1.09 6.28 -8.87
N SER A 143 0.06 5.61 -8.37
CA SER A 143 -0.73 6.06 -7.20
C SER A 143 0.10 6.11 -5.91
N ASP A 144 1.13 5.28 -5.81
CA ASP A 144 1.98 5.06 -4.63
C ASP A 144 3.37 5.73 -4.71
N VAL A 145 3.56 6.68 -5.65
CA VAL A 145 4.76 7.54 -5.75
C VAL A 145 4.31 8.98 -5.63
N ASN A 146 4.82 9.73 -4.65
CA ASN A 146 4.36 11.08 -4.34
C ASN A 146 5.51 12.09 -4.32
N THR A 147 5.16 13.36 -4.46
CA THR A 147 6.09 14.47 -4.23
C THR A 147 6.58 14.42 -2.79
N GLY A 148 7.90 14.44 -2.58
CA GLY A 148 8.51 14.35 -1.26
C GLY A 148 8.90 12.94 -0.82
N ASP A 149 8.53 11.90 -1.56
CA ASP A 149 9.06 10.56 -1.31
C ASP A 149 10.58 10.55 -1.53
N TRP A 150 11.32 10.00 -0.55
CA TRP A 150 12.79 9.97 -0.59
C TRP A 150 13.34 9.22 -1.82
N PHE A 151 12.53 8.34 -2.39
CA PHE A 151 12.88 7.52 -3.55
C PHE A 151 12.42 8.10 -4.90
N LEU A 152 11.73 9.24 -4.92
CA LEU A 152 11.12 9.79 -6.15
C LEU A 152 12.12 9.88 -7.31
N ASP A 153 13.27 10.54 -7.10
CA ASP A 153 14.28 10.73 -8.14
C ASP A 153 14.92 9.42 -8.62
N TYR A 154 14.96 8.41 -7.76
CA TYR A 154 15.49 7.08 -8.09
C TYR A 154 14.50 6.27 -8.91
N VAL A 155 13.22 6.35 -8.55
CA VAL A 155 12.13 5.70 -9.29
C VAL A 155 11.97 6.37 -10.65
N GLN A 156 12.01 7.70 -10.73
CA GLN A 156 12.00 8.44 -12.00
C GLN A 156 13.13 7.99 -12.91
N TYR A 157 14.36 7.98 -12.42
CA TYR A 157 15.53 7.51 -13.19
C TYR A 157 15.35 6.06 -13.67
N ALA A 158 14.92 5.16 -12.79
CA ALA A 158 14.74 3.75 -13.13
C ALA A 158 13.64 3.55 -14.20
N TYR A 159 12.59 4.36 -14.15
CA TYR A 159 11.52 4.37 -15.15
C TYR A 159 12.01 4.93 -16.50
N ASP A 160 12.64 6.11 -16.51
CA ASP A 160 13.16 6.78 -17.72
C ASP A 160 14.17 5.93 -18.49
N LYS A 161 15.01 5.20 -17.75
CA LYS A 161 16.01 4.27 -18.32
C LYS A 161 15.46 2.89 -18.65
N GLY A 162 14.17 2.65 -18.45
CA GLY A 162 13.55 1.34 -18.69
C GLY A 162 14.05 0.23 -17.77
N ILE A 163 14.73 0.59 -16.67
CA ILE A 163 15.28 -0.35 -15.66
C ILE A 163 14.14 -1.03 -14.91
N MET A 164 13.15 -0.25 -14.50
CA MET A 164 12.00 -0.73 -13.75
C MET A 164 10.71 -0.08 -14.26
N LYS A 165 9.67 -0.88 -14.32
CA LYS A 165 8.30 -0.46 -14.66
C LYS A 165 7.38 -0.64 -13.44
N GLY A 166 6.13 -0.17 -13.54
CA GLY A 166 5.09 -0.47 -12.56
C GLY A 166 4.77 -1.97 -12.48
N VAL A 167 4.05 -2.34 -11.44
CA VAL A 167 3.59 -3.73 -11.19
C VAL A 167 2.15 -3.98 -11.63
N GLY A 168 1.54 -3.04 -12.35
CA GLY A 168 0.14 -3.04 -12.72
C GLY A 168 -0.71 -2.16 -11.79
N ASN A 169 -1.98 -1.96 -12.14
CA ASN A 169 -2.94 -1.18 -11.36
C ASN A 169 -2.43 0.21 -10.94
N TYR A 170 -1.68 0.87 -11.81
CA TYR A 170 -1.07 2.18 -11.55
C TYR A 170 -0.22 2.22 -10.26
N ARG A 171 0.51 1.14 -9.97
CA ARG A 171 1.39 1.03 -8.81
C ARG A 171 2.82 0.77 -9.24
N PHE A 172 3.76 1.44 -8.56
CA PHE A 172 5.18 1.11 -8.60
C PHE A 172 5.57 0.08 -7.53
N ALA A 173 4.85 0.06 -6.42
CA ALA A 173 5.08 -0.78 -5.24
C ALA A 173 6.47 -0.56 -4.58
N PRO A 174 6.81 0.68 -4.19
CA PRO A 174 8.16 1.05 -3.74
C PRO A 174 8.66 0.24 -2.54
N ASN A 175 7.75 -0.17 -1.65
CA ASN A 175 8.06 -0.91 -0.42
C ASN A 175 8.01 -2.44 -0.59
N GLU A 176 7.57 -2.96 -1.73
CA GLU A 176 7.58 -4.39 -1.99
C GLU A 176 9.00 -4.87 -2.32
N PRO A 177 9.41 -6.06 -1.84
CA PRO A 177 10.72 -6.61 -2.15
C PRO A 177 10.80 -7.07 -3.61
N LEU A 178 12.00 -7.04 -4.17
CA LEU A 178 12.30 -7.66 -5.46
C LEU A 178 12.76 -9.11 -5.27
N THR A 179 12.46 -9.94 -6.28
CA THR A 179 12.98 -11.30 -6.32
C THR A 179 14.35 -11.35 -7.00
N ARG A 180 15.08 -12.43 -6.76
CA ARG A 180 16.38 -12.71 -7.39
C ARG A 180 16.28 -12.75 -8.92
N ALA A 181 15.21 -13.34 -9.46
CA ALA A 181 14.96 -13.39 -10.90
C ALA A 181 14.74 -12.00 -11.51
N GLN A 182 14.02 -11.12 -10.78
CA GLN A 182 13.79 -9.75 -11.25
C GLN A 182 15.10 -8.96 -11.37
N ILE A 183 16.03 -9.10 -10.43
CA ILE A 183 17.35 -8.45 -10.53
C ILE A 183 18.17 -9.03 -11.67
N ALA A 184 18.19 -10.36 -11.86
CA ALA A 184 18.86 -10.97 -12.99
C ALA A 184 18.30 -10.43 -14.33
N GLN A 185 16.98 -10.29 -14.44
CA GLN A 185 16.32 -9.75 -15.63
C GLN A 185 16.67 -8.26 -15.87
N ILE A 186 16.74 -7.46 -14.82
CA ILE A 186 17.14 -6.05 -14.92
C ILE A 186 18.58 -5.95 -15.46
N LEU A 187 19.52 -6.68 -14.88
CA LEU A 187 20.92 -6.65 -15.32
C LEU A 187 21.08 -7.19 -16.76
N TYR A 188 20.37 -8.24 -17.11
CA TYR A 188 20.35 -8.78 -18.47
C TYR A 188 19.81 -7.77 -19.49
N ALA A 189 18.72 -7.07 -19.16
CA ALA A 189 18.17 -6.02 -20.00
C ALA A 189 19.13 -4.83 -20.15
N GLN A 190 19.82 -4.43 -19.07
CA GLN A 190 20.85 -3.37 -19.13
C GLN A 190 22.06 -3.76 -19.99
N ALA A 191 22.36 -5.05 -20.08
CA ALA A 191 23.39 -5.56 -20.98
C ALA A 191 22.92 -5.66 -22.45
N GLY A 192 21.71 -5.20 -22.78
CA GLY A 192 21.12 -5.24 -24.13
C GLY A 192 20.48 -6.59 -24.48
N SER A 193 20.19 -7.43 -23.49
CA SER A 193 19.57 -8.76 -23.67
C SER A 193 20.30 -9.62 -24.71
N PRO A 194 21.60 -9.84 -24.59
CA PRO A 194 22.38 -10.58 -25.57
C PRO A 194 21.85 -12.01 -25.76
N ALA A 195 21.99 -12.55 -26.96
CA ALA A 195 21.63 -13.93 -27.21
C ALA A 195 22.44 -14.87 -26.30
N VAL A 196 21.76 -15.84 -25.70
CA VAL A 196 22.38 -16.86 -24.83
C VAL A 196 22.15 -18.25 -25.40
N SER A 197 23.13 -19.13 -25.21
CA SER A 197 23.08 -20.53 -25.56
C SER A 197 23.78 -21.37 -24.51
N GLY A 198 23.47 -22.66 -24.46
CA GLY A 198 24.05 -23.59 -23.49
C GLY A 198 23.03 -24.08 -22.46
N GLU A 199 23.50 -24.87 -21.51
CA GLU A 199 22.65 -25.54 -20.54
C GLU A 199 22.49 -24.74 -19.25
N MET A 200 21.29 -24.75 -18.72
CA MET A 200 20.98 -24.20 -17.40
C MET A 200 21.48 -25.13 -16.31
N LYS A 201 22.37 -24.63 -15.46
CA LYS A 201 22.92 -25.42 -14.34
C LYS A 201 22.02 -25.46 -13.10
N PHE A 202 20.97 -24.63 -13.03
CA PHE A 202 20.09 -24.56 -11.88
C PHE A 202 18.82 -25.38 -12.08
N THR A 203 18.55 -26.29 -11.18
CA THR A 203 17.46 -27.26 -11.27
C THR A 203 16.06 -26.65 -11.11
N ASP A 204 15.97 -25.46 -10.53
CA ASP A 204 14.74 -24.73 -10.27
C ASP A 204 14.48 -23.58 -11.25
N VAL A 205 15.21 -23.54 -12.37
CA VAL A 205 15.01 -22.57 -13.45
C VAL A 205 14.49 -23.30 -14.68
N ALA A 206 13.16 -23.32 -14.81
CA ALA A 206 12.51 -24.05 -15.91
C ALA A 206 12.73 -23.34 -17.26
N GLN A 207 12.95 -24.13 -18.30
CA GLN A 207 12.96 -23.63 -19.69
C GLN A 207 11.60 -22.99 -20.02
N GLY A 208 11.64 -21.83 -20.69
CA GLY A 208 10.43 -21.07 -21.04
C GLY A 208 9.94 -20.12 -19.94
N SER A 209 10.53 -20.13 -18.72
CA SER A 209 10.24 -19.08 -17.75
C SER A 209 10.74 -17.73 -18.25
N TRP A 210 10.06 -16.64 -17.91
CA TRP A 210 10.38 -15.28 -18.37
C TRP A 210 11.78 -14.81 -17.98
N TYR A 211 12.37 -15.42 -16.96
CA TYR A 211 13.71 -15.12 -16.44
C TYR A 211 14.79 -16.11 -16.93
N TYR A 212 14.43 -17.13 -17.72
CA TYR A 212 15.37 -18.19 -18.11
C TYR A 212 16.66 -17.66 -18.74
N ASN A 213 16.52 -16.85 -19.78
CA ASN A 213 17.67 -16.29 -20.51
C ASN A 213 18.49 -15.35 -19.63
N ALA A 214 17.83 -14.56 -18.78
CA ALA A 214 18.51 -13.66 -17.86
C ALA A 214 19.36 -14.41 -16.80
N VAL A 215 18.81 -15.49 -16.25
CA VAL A 215 19.54 -16.32 -15.27
C VAL A 215 20.66 -17.09 -15.94
N LEU A 216 20.45 -17.62 -17.15
CA LEU A 216 21.48 -18.30 -17.92
C LEU A 216 22.65 -17.35 -18.21
N TRP A 217 22.35 -16.15 -18.73
CA TRP A 217 23.35 -15.11 -18.97
C TRP A 217 24.10 -14.72 -17.70
N ALA A 218 23.39 -14.42 -16.63
CA ALA A 218 23.98 -14.03 -15.36
C ALA A 218 24.88 -15.15 -14.78
N SER A 219 24.50 -16.40 -14.99
CA SER A 219 25.30 -17.56 -14.61
C SER A 219 26.59 -17.71 -15.43
N GLN A 220 26.50 -17.54 -16.74
CA GLN A 220 27.64 -17.62 -17.66
C GLN A 220 28.65 -16.48 -17.45
N ASN A 221 28.18 -15.32 -17.04
CA ASN A 221 29.00 -14.16 -16.73
C ASN A 221 29.45 -14.08 -15.26
N GLY A 222 29.22 -15.11 -14.46
CA GLY A 222 29.66 -15.16 -13.05
C GLY A 222 28.92 -14.19 -12.13
N ILE A 223 27.83 -13.55 -12.61
CA ILE A 223 27.02 -12.61 -11.82
C ILE A 223 26.25 -13.36 -10.73
N VAL A 224 25.83 -14.58 -11.02
CA VAL A 224 25.16 -15.45 -10.06
C VAL A 224 25.80 -16.84 -10.02
N THR A 225 25.97 -17.39 -8.82
CA THR A 225 26.53 -18.70 -8.59
C THR A 225 25.52 -19.73 -8.09
N GLY A 226 24.33 -19.27 -7.68
CA GLY A 226 23.32 -20.12 -7.04
C GLY A 226 23.66 -20.52 -5.61
N TYR A 227 22.98 -21.52 -5.12
CA TYR A 227 23.16 -22.10 -3.79
C TYR A 227 23.85 -23.48 -3.89
N ALA A 228 24.44 -23.95 -2.78
CA ALA A 228 25.16 -25.21 -2.72
C ALA A 228 24.33 -26.45 -3.17
N ASN A 229 22.99 -26.34 -3.12
CA ASN A 229 22.09 -27.40 -3.56
C ASN A 229 21.75 -27.37 -5.07
N GLY A 230 22.48 -26.58 -5.88
CA GLY A 230 22.23 -26.45 -7.32
C GLY A 230 21.01 -25.62 -7.70
N MET A 231 20.42 -24.88 -6.77
CA MET A 231 19.26 -24.01 -7.00
C MET A 231 19.65 -22.54 -7.16
N PHE A 232 18.91 -21.81 -7.97
CA PHE A 232 18.99 -20.35 -8.09
C PHE A 232 18.04 -19.62 -7.14
N ARG A 233 16.89 -20.22 -6.84
CA ARG A 233 15.77 -19.67 -6.05
C ARG A 233 15.20 -18.39 -6.69
N PRO A 234 14.64 -18.46 -7.90
CA PRO A 234 14.22 -17.28 -8.69
C PRO A 234 13.19 -16.41 -7.99
N ASN A 235 12.25 -17.03 -7.27
CA ASN A 235 11.12 -16.35 -6.62
C ASN A 235 11.42 -15.93 -5.17
N THR A 236 12.62 -16.19 -4.65
CA THR A 236 13.02 -15.72 -3.32
C THR A 236 13.36 -14.23 -3.38
N ASN A 237 12.88 -13.48 -2.39
CA ASN A 237 13.24 -12.07 -2.24
C ASN A 237 14.75 -11.93 -2.09
N ILE A 238 15.32 -10.96 -2.82
CA ILE A 238 16.76 -10.72 -2.77
C ILE A 238 17.11 -9.92 -1.52
N THR A 239 18.15 -10.32 -0.80
CA THR A 239 18.68 -9.51 0.30
C THR A 239 19.58 -8.38 -0.23
N ARG A 240 19.79 -7.36 0.59
CA ARG A 240 20.61 -6.19 0.23
C ARG A 240 22.07 -6.59 -0.06
N GLU A 241 22.64 -7.53 0.71
CA GLU A 241 23.99 -8.05 0.43
C GLU A 241 24.05 -8.91 -0.84
N GLN A 242 22.99 -9.67 -1.16
CA GLN A 242 22.90 -10.43 -2.41
C GLN A 242 22.81 -9.50 -3.62
N LEU A 243 22.03 -8.43 -3.52
CA LEU A 243 21.95 -7.42 -4.59
C LEU A 243 23.32 -6.76 -4.79
N ALA A 244 24.00 -6.32 -3.70
CA ALA A 244 25.36 -5.80 -3.79
C ALA A 244 26.31 -6.78 -4.45
N ARG A 245 26.23 -8.09 -4.13
CA ARG A 245 27.07 -9.12 -4.73
C ARG A 245 26.84 -9.28 -6.24
N MET A 246 25.56 -9.20 -6.69
CA MET A 246 25.25 -9.27 -8.12
C MET A 246 25.79 -8.04 -8.86
N LEU A 247 25.62 -6.84 -8.31
CA LEU A 247 26.16 -5.59 -8.91
C LEU A 247 27.69 -5.61 -8.95
N TYR A 248 28.35 -6.06 -7.89
CA TYR A 248 29.80 -6.19 -7.81
C TYR A 248 30.36 -7.18 -8.85
N ALA A 249 29.68 -8.32 -9.03
CA ALA A 249 30.07 -9.28 -10.05
C ALA A 249 29.83 -8.74 -11.47
N HIS A 250 28.72 -8.02 -11.69
CA HIS A 250 28.46 -7.35 -12.96
C HIS A 250 29.50 -6.27 -13.28
N ALA A 251 30.07 -5.62 -12.27
CA ALA A 251 31.17 -4.66 -12.41
C ALA A 251 32.57 -5.32 -12.60
N GLY A 252 32.65 -6.64 -12.70
CA GLY A 252 33.91 -7.36 -12.89
C GLY A 252 34.73 -7.58 -11.62
N THR A 253 34.11 -7.53 -10.45
CA THR A 253 34.75 -7.76 -9.13
C THR A 253 36.03 -6.92 -8.90
N PRO A 254 35.95 -5.59 -8.97
CA PRO A 254 37.10 -4.74 -8.77
C PRO A 254 37.70 -4.87 -7.34
N ALA A 255 38.98 -4.64 -7.19
CA ALA A 255 39.63 -4.69 -5.89
C ALA A 255 39.02 -3.67 -4.91
N VAL A 256 38.94 -4.03 -3.64
CA VAL A 256 38.42 -3.22 -2.55
C VAL A 256 39.47 -3.07 -1.44
N SER A 257 39.43 -1.95 -0.72
CA SER A 257 40.39 -1.68 0.37
C SER A 257 39.75 -1.13 1.64
N GLY A 258 38.46 -0.83 1.60
CA GLY A 258 37.73 -0.22 2.70
C GLY A 258 37.27 -1.21 3.77
N ASP A 259 36.49 -0.69 4.70
CA ASP A 259 35.84 -1.45 5.77
C ASP A 259 34.38 -1.05 5.96
N LEU A 260 33.69 -1.69 6.89
CA LEU A 260 32.28 -1.43 7.23
C LEU A 260 32.10 -0.91 8.66
N ASN A 261 33.15 -0.38 9.29
CA ASN A 261 33.18 0.01 10.70
C ASN A 261 32.20 1.16 11.02
N ASN A 262 31.83 1.96 10.02
CA ASN A 262 30.86 3.04 10.17
C ASN A 262 29.41 2.57 10.29
N PHE A 263 29.16 1.28 10.07
CA PHE A 263 27.81 0.71 10.15
C PHE A 263 27.68 -0.16 11.41
N ALA A 264 26.61 0.07 12.18
CA ALA A 264 26.37 -0.64 13.43
C ALA A 264 26.19 -2.17 13.24
N ASP A 265 25.86 -2.59 12.04
CA ASP A 265 25.65 -3.99 11.65
C ASP A 265 26.66 -4.48 10.59
N GLY A 266 27.75 -3.76 10.38
CA GLY A 266 28.79 -4.13 9.40
C GLY A 266 29.35 -5.55 9.63
N ALA A 267 29.46 -5.98 10.89
CA ALA A 267 29.89 -7.33 11.26
C ALA A 267 28.87 -8.44 10.90
N LYS A 268 27.62 -8.07 10.57
CA LYS A 268 26.58 -9.03 10.15
C LYS A 268 26.61 -9.33 8.66
N VAL A 269 27.41 -8.62 7.89
CA VAL A 269 27.61 -8.91 6.46
C VAL A 269 28.27 -10.28 6.32
N SER A 270 27.67 -11.13 5.49
CA SER A 270 28.20 -12.47 5.22
C SER A 270 29.60 -12.41 4.59
N ASN A 271 30.49 -13.32 4.96
CA ASN A 271 31.88 -13.33 4.45
C ASN A 271 31.94 -13.32 2.92
N TRP A 272 31.06 -14.05 2.24
CA TRP A 272 30.98 -14.12 0.77
C TRP A 272 30.53 -12.81 0.11
N ALA A 273 29.86 -11.92 0.86
CA ALA A 273 29.35 -10.63 0.38
C ALA A 273 30.22 -9.44 0.81
N LYS A 274 31.21 -9.65 1.68
CA LYS A 274 31.96 -8.59 2.35
C LYS A 274 32.58 -7.61 1.35
N ASP A 275 33.33 -8.11 0.37
CA ASP A 275 33.98 -7.26 -0.64
C ASP A 275 32.95 -6.51 -1.49
N ALA A 276 31.86 -7.16 -1.85
CA ALA A 276 30.78 -6.53 -2.61
C ALA A 276 30.10 -5.38 -1.85
N VAL A 277 29.88 -5.54 -0.55
CA VAL A 277 29.27 -4.50 0.29
C VAL A 277 30.26 -3.36 0.55
N ILE A 278 31.54 -3.65 0.74
CA ILE A 278 32.60 -2.63 0.84
C ILE A 278 32.65 -1.82 -0.46
N TRP A 279 32.74 -2.49 -1.60
CA TRP A 279 32.73 -1.84 -2.92
C TRP A 279 31.47 -0.97 -3.11
N ALA A 280 30.30 -1.49 -2.78
CA ALA A 280 29.03 -0.76 -2.92
C ALA A 280 28.99 0.49 -2.02
N LYS A 281 29.57 0.43 -0.81
CA LYS A 281 29.78 1.59 0.07
C LYS A 281 30.75 2.60 -0.56
N GLU A 282 31.92 2.16 -1.01
CA GLU A 282 32.96 3.03 -1.61
C GLU A 282 32.45 3.76 -2.86
N LYS A 283 31.62 3.09 -3.67
CA LYS A 283 30.98 3.67 -4.85
C LYS A 283 29.70 4.47 -4.55
N GLY A 284 29.31 4.58 -3.26
CA GLY A 284 28.07 5.27 -2.88
C GLY A 284 26.80 4.57 -3.32
N ILE A 285 26.88 3.31 -3.77
CA ILE A 285 25.73 2.48 -4.17
C ILE A 285 24.88 2.15 -2.94
N ILE A 286 25.54 1.80 -1.82
CA ILE A 286 24.93 1.64 -0.51
C ILE A 286 25.40 2.78 0.41
N LYS A 287 24.43 3.61 0.85
CA LYS A 287 24.67 4.68 1.83
C LYS A 287 24.25 4.31 3.24
N GLY A 288 23.59 3.17 3.39
CA GLY A 288 22.97 2.72 4.64
C GLY A 288 21.58 3.35 4.87
N LYS A 289 20.95 2.90 5.94
CA LYS A 289 19.67 3.43 6.43
C LYS A 289 19.68 3.51 7.95
N THR A 290 18.91 4.42 8.53
CA THR A 290 18.80 4.56 9.98
C THR A 290 17.84 3.51 10.52
N VAL A 291 18.33 2.64 11.39
CA VAL A 291 17.56 1.64 12.13
C VAL A 291 17.80 1.87 13.63
N ASN A 292 16.76 2.17 14.39
CA ASN A 292 16.85 2.48 15.82
C ASN A 292 17.93 3.54 16.15
N GLY A 293 17.98 4.60 15.34
CA GLY A 293 18.94 5.71 15.52
C GLY A 293 20.38 5.42 15.11
N LYS A 294 20.67 4.25 14.55
CA LYS A 294 22.01 3.85 14.09
C LYS A 294 22.04 3.68 12.58
N LEU A 295 23.18 4.06 11.98
CA LEU A 295 23.41 3.81 10.56
C LEU A 295 23.69 2.32 10.34
N CYS A 296 22.90 1.66 9.50
CA CYS A 296 22.96 0.23 9.22
C CYS A 296 22.99 -0.05 7.71
N ILE A 297 23.62 -1.14 7.33
CA ILE A 297 23.57 -1.73 5.97
C ILE A 297 22.26 -2.52 5.81
N ASP A 298 21.85 -3.21 6.86
CA ASP A 298 20.78 -4.21 6.87
C ASP A 298 21.02 -5.33 5.84
N PRO A 299 22.15 -6.06 5.94
CA PRO A 299 22.63 -6.92 4.86
C PRO A 299 21.69 -8.07 4.51
N GLN A 300 21.04 -8.70 5.51
CA GLN A 300 20.08 -9.78 5.32
C GLN A 300 18.64 -9.29 5.11
N GLY A 301 18.37 -7.98 5.27
CA GLY A 301 17.07 -7.38 4.93
C GLY A 301 16.78 -7.49 3.44
N ASN A 302 15.55 -7.73 3.09
CA ASN A 302 15.12 -7.76 1.69
C ASN A 302 15.28 -6.36 1.06
N ALA A 303 15.84 -6.30 -0.15
CA ALA A 303 15.88 -5.07 -0.91
C ALA A 303 14.49 -4.77 -1.47
N THR A 304 13.93 -3.61 -1.09
CA THR A 304 12.67 -3.13 -1.66
C THR A 304 12.90 -2.59 -3.07
N ARG A 305 11.81 -2.43 -3.83
CA ARG A 305 11.89 -1.88 -5.20
C ARG A 305 12.45 -0.45 -5.22
N ALA A 306 12.12 0.39 -4.24
CA ALA A 306 12.70 1.72 -4.08
C ALA A 306 14.21 1.66 -3.74
N GLU A 307 14.61 0.78 -2.83
CA GLU A 307 16.03 0.58 -2.49
C GLU A 307 16.82 0.04 -3.69
N ALA A 308 16.25 -0.89 -4.46
CA ALA A 308 16.87 -1.40 -5.67
C ALA A 308 17.00 -0.32 -6.75
N ALA A 309 15.96 0.51 -6.98
CA ALA A 309 16.04 1.65 -7.90
C ALA A 309 17.17 2.61 -7.48
N THR A 310 17.32 2.86 -6.17
CA THR A 310 18.42 3.68 -5.62
C THR A 310 19.78 3.07 -5.93
N MET A 311 19.96 1.78 -5.62
CA MET A 311 21.24 1.09 -5.88
C MET A 311 21.56 1.05 -7.37
N MET A 312 20.55 0.84 -8.24
CA MET A 312 20.72 0.85 -9.69
C MET A 312 21.10 2.24 -10.22
N LYS A 313 20.43 3.32 -9.78
CA LYS A 313 20.80 4.69 -10.18
C LYS A 313 22.23 5.02 -9.74
N ASN A 314 22.60 4.69 -8.50
CA ASN A 314 23.93 4.98 -7.97
C ASN A 314 25.03 4.12 -8.66
N TYR A 315 24.66 2.99 -9.25
CA TYR A 315 25.57 2.10 -9.98
C TYR A 315 25.70 2.46 -11.47
N LEU A 316 24.62 2.84 -12.13
CA LEU A 316 24.54 3.03 -13.59
C LEU A 316 24.56 4.52 -14.00
N GLY A 317 24.23 5.42 -13.07
CA GLY A 317 24.17 6.89 -13.26
C GLY A 317 25.48 7.55 -12.88
#